data_ba23a76bd3167e2936f4f9fddab6ff41
#
_entry.id   ba23a76bd3167e2936f4f9fddab6ff41
#
_cell.length_a   1.000
_cell.length_b   1.000
_cell.length_c   1.000
_cell.angle_alpha   90.00
_cell.angle_beta   90.00
_cell.angle_gamma   90.00
#
_symmetry.space_group_name_H-M   'P 1'
#
loop_
_entity.id
_entity.type
_entity.pdbx_description
1 polymer ?
#
loop_
_entity_poly.entity_id
_entity_poly.type
_entity_poly.pdbx_seq_one_letter_code
_entity_poly.pdbx_strand_id
1 'polypeptide(L)'
;MINKLLLSAAIVLSGATTIEAAQKKSAKVEKQLAAQCDAGLRSITEDAARAHVYFLADDLLEGRRAGERGSRIAKQYIISQIRQAGLKPFLGDSYEQPFEACAVQKLKRGVRYFVEADSVAEIKKQVHRTMYLSNVLAVLPGKKTDEMVVVGAHLDHEGVYNDIEGDKIYNGADDNASGVAAVLQIMKAFVASGATPERTIVFAFWDGEEFGLLGSRYFTDAYKDMQKVKGYLNFDMVGSGTDSRYLMYFFTASHPKIGEWLKADMAKHNFCFDPD
;
A
#
# COMPACT_ATOMS: atom_id res chain seq x y z
N MET A 1 53.93 39.11 15.23
CA MET A 1 53.71 37.65 15.09
C MET A 1 52.63 37.10 16.01
N ILE A 2 52.36 37.67 17.16
CA ILE A 2 51.39 37.19 18.16
C ILE A 2 49.93 37.28 17.68
N ASN A 3 49.57 38.30 16.91
CA ASN A 3 48.17 38.50 16.45
C ASN A 3 47.69 37.49 15.37
N LYS A 4 48.60 36.86 14.62
CA LYS A 4 48.21 35.83 13.62
C LYS A 4 47.93 34.45 14.24
N LEU A 5 48.59 34.14 15.37
CA LEU A 5 48.35 32.88 16.09
C LEU A 5 47.02 32.92 16.85
N LEU A 6 46.61 34.06 17.39
CA LEU A 6 45.33 34.19 18.08
C LEU A 6 44.13 34.12 17.12
N LEU A 7 44.26 34.61 15.90
CA LEU A 7 43.22 34.55 14.89
C LEU A 7 43.02 33.10 14.38
N SER A 8 44.11 32.34 14.22
CA SER A 8 44.05 30.92 13.81
C SER A 8 43.42 30.04 14.90
N ALA A 9 43.72 30.28 16.17
CA ALA A 9 43.11 29.53 17.27
C ALA A 9 41.62 29.84 17.44
N ALA A 10 41.17 31.07 17.19
CA ALA A 10 39.77 31.44 17.25
C ALA A 10 38.94 30.78 16.10
N ILE A 11 39.50 30.64 14.90
CA ILE A 11 38.82 29.98 13.76
C ILE A 11 38.72 28.46 13.97
N VAL A 12 39.74 27.85 14.56
CA VAL A 12 39.70 26.38 14.87
C VAL A 12 38.71 26.11 16.01
N LEU A 13 38.64 26.95 17.03
CA LEU A 13 37.68 26.82 18.13
C LEU A 13 36.21 27.05 17.65
N SER A 14 35.99 28.03 16.78
CA SER A 14 34.66 28.29 16.23
C SER A 14 34.21 27.19 15.27
N GLY A 15 35.12 26.58 14.49
CA GLY A 15 34.85 25.46 13.64
C GLY A 15 34.54 24.18 14.44
N ALA A 16 35.25 23.91 15.52
CA ALA A 16 35.01 22.73 16.37
C ALA A 16 33.66 22.84 17.10
N THR A 17 33.29 24.01 17.61
CA THR A 17 31.98 24.21 18.27
C THR A 17 30.79 24.10 17.31
N THR A 18 30.95 24.53 16.05
CA THR A 18 29.89 24.35 15.03
C THR A 18 29.74 22.92 14.57
N ILE A 19 30.82 22.16 14.44
CA ILE A 19 30.78 20.73 14.11
C ILE A 19 30.15 19.92 15.26
N GLU A 20 30.56 20.20 16.51
CA GLU A 20 30.00 19.51 17.67
C GLU A 20 28.51 19.83 17.88
N ALA A 21 28.10 21.07 17.65
CA ALA A 21 26.70 21.49 17.69
C ALA A 21 25.88 20.81 16.57
N ALA A 22 26.44 20.70 15.38
CA ALA A 22 25.81 19.97 14.26
C ALA A 22 25.67 18.47 14.55
N GLN A 23 26.71 17.83 15.13
CA GLN A 23 26.66 16.42 15.52
C GLN A 23 25.65 16.17 16.64
N LYS A 24 25.59 17.03 17.67
CA LYS A 24 24.58 16.94 18.73
C LYS A 24 23.15 17.11 18.18
N LYS A 25 22.95 18.01 17.22
CA LYS A 25 21.67 18.20 16.55
C LYS A 25 21.27 16.98 15.74
N SER A 26 22.19 16.36 14.98
CA SER A 26 21.96 15.13 14.22
C SER A 26 21.58 13.98 15.16
N ALA A 27 22.35 13.73 16.21
CA ALA A 27 22.05 12.67 17.18
C ALA A 27 20.69 12.87 17.88
N LYS A 28 20.30 14.12 18.17
CA LYS A 28 18.97 14.40 18.73
C LYS A 28 17.85 14.07 17.74
N VAL A 29 18.02 14.42 16.46
CA VAL A 29 17.05 14.12 15.39
C VAL A 29 16.92 12.61 15.20
N GLU A 30 18.04 11.88 15.14
CA GLU A 30 18.04 10.42 15.02
C GLU A 30 17.33 9.74 16.19
N LYS A 31 17.61 10.19 17.44
CA LYS A 31 16.93 9.67 18.63
C LYS A 31 15.42 9.94 18.60
N GLN A 32 15.03 11.13 18.15
CA GLN A 32 13.62 11.48 18.01
C GLN A 32 12.93 10.59 16.94
N LEU A 33 13.58 10.42 15.80
CA LEU A 33 13.06 9.57 14.72
C LEU A 33 12.92 8.11 15.17
N ALA A 34 13.91 7.57 15.87
CA ALA A 34 13.84 6.22 16.44
C ALA A 34 12.63 6.07 17.38
N ALA A 35 12.43 7.04 18.30
CA ALA A 35 11.28 7.02 19.22
C ALA A 35 9.93 7.10 18.48
N GLN A 36 9.86 7.88 17.40
CA GLN A 36 8.68 7.96 16.53
C GLN A 36 8.42 6.63 15.80
N CYS A 37 9.46 6.01 15.24
CA CYS A 37 9.35 4.69 14.62
C CYS A 37 8.85 3.63 15.62
N ASP A 38 9.42 3.62 16.83
CA ASP A 38 8.98 2.71 17.90
C ASP A 38 7.51 2.92 18.29
N ALA A 39 7.05 4.18 18.36
CA ALA A 39 5.65 4.48 18.64
C ALA A 39 4.73 3.96 17.53
N GLY A 40 5.13 4.13 16.27
CA GLY A 40 4.43 3.58 15.11
C GLY A 40 4.35 2.06 15.17
N LEU A 41 5.48 1.38 15.35
CA LEU A 41 5.54 -0.09 15.42
C LEU A 41 4.68 -0.66 16.54
N ARG A 42 4.70 -0.05 17.73
CA ARG A 42 3.84 -0.47 18.86
C ARG A 42 2.34 -0.30 18.61
N SER A 43 1.93 0.49 17.63
CA SER A 43 0.52 0.64 17.26
C SER A 43 0.00 -0.53 16.42
N ILE A 44 0.89 -1.32 15.81
CA ILE A 44 0.54 -2.55 15.10
C ILE A 44 0.29 -3.64 16.14
N THR A 45 -0.91 -4.22 16.11
CA THR A 45 -1.29 -5.28 17.05
C THR A 45 -1.97 -6.43 16.33
N GLU A 46 -1.79 -7.63 16.84
CA GLU A 46 -2.43 -8.84 16.32
C GLU A 46 -3.96 -8.72 16.37
N ASP A 47 -4.51 -8.24 17.48
CA ASP A 47 -5.96 -8.09 17.64
C ASP A 47 -6.56 -7.14 16.61
N ALA A 48 -5.88 -6.03 16.30
CA ALA A 48 -6.35 -5.11 15.27
C ALA A 48 -6.27 -5.73 13.87
N ALA A 49 -5.19 -6.45 13.56
CA ALA A 49 -5.07 -7.17 12.28
C ALA A 49 -6.16 -8.25 12.14
N ARG A 50 -6.38 -9.05 13.19
CA ARG A 50 -7.46 -10.05 13.26
C ARG A 50 -8.84 -9.42 13.04
N ALA A 51 -9.13 -8.29 13.68
CA ALA A 51 -10.39 -7.60 13.55
C ALA A 51 -10.67 -7.18 12.09
N HIS A 52 -9.64 -6.70 11.38
CA HIS A 52 -9.76 -6.38 9.96
C HIS A 52 -10.07 -7.61 9.11
N VAL A 53 -9.32 -8.71 9.33
CA VAL A 53 -9.49 -9.95 8.56
C VAL A 53 -10.88 -10.54 8.85
N TYR A 54 -11.29 -10.67 10.11
CA TYR A 54 -12.60 -11.21 10.46
C TYR A 54 -13.76 -10.42 9.85
N PHE A 55 -13.65 -9.08 9.83
CA PHE A 55 -14.69 -8.27 9.18
C PHE A 55 -14.70 -8.49 7.66
N LEU A 56 -13.53 -8.43 7.03
CA LEU A 56 -13.44 -8.50 5.56
C LEU A 56 -13.76 -9.90 5.02
N ALA A 57 -13.46 -10.95 5.78
CA ALA A 57 -13.73 -12.33 5.40
C ALA A 57 -15.05 -12.88 5.96
N ASP A 58 -15.92 -12.01 6.52
CA ASP A 58 -17.23 -12.42 7.02
C ASP A 58 -18.18 -12.78 5.86
N ASP A 59 -19.01 -13.79 6.05
CA ASP A 59 -20.00 -14.25 5.07
C ASP A 59 -20.93 -13.13 4.59
N LEU A 60 -21.22 -12.14 5.43
CA LEU A 60 -22.04 -10.99 5.07
C LEU A 60 -21.44 -10.13 3.94
N LEU A 61 -20.14 -10.28 3.67
CA LEU A 61 -19.49 -9.63 2.54
C LEU A 61 -19.52 -10.47 1.25
N GLU A 62 -20.15 -11.65 1.29
CA GLU A 62 -20.42 -12.46 0.09
C GLU A 62 -19.16 -12.66 -0.77
N GLY A 63 -17.98 -12.82 -0.12
CA GLY A 63 -16.69 -12.98 -0.79
C GLY A 63 -16.24 -11.76 -1.60
N ARG A 64 -16.75 -10.58 -1.34
CA ARG A 64 -16.30 -9.25 -1.85
C ARG A 64 -16.08 -9.15 -3.36
N ARG A 65 -16.88 -9.88 -4.16
CA ARG A 65 -16.72 -9.85 -5.63
C ARG A 65 -16.79 -8.41 -6.16
N ALA A 66 -15.83 -8.05 -7.02
CA ALA A 66 -15.73 -6.71 -7.57
C ALA A 66 -17.02 -6.25 -8.26
N GLY A 67 -17.48 -5.03 -7.93
CA GLY A 67 -18.72 -4.45 -8.42
C GLY A 67 -19.99 -4.94 -7.71
N GLU A 68 -19.89 -5.93 -6.81
CA GLU A 68 -21.03 -6.46 -6.06
C GLU A 68 -21.19 -5.81 -4.68
N ARG A 69 -22.21 -6.23 -3.93
CA ARG A 69 -22.58 -5.63 -2.63
C ARG A 69 -21.45 -5.76 -1.61
N GLY A 70 -20.83 -6.95 -1.50
CA GLY A 70 -19.78 -7.20 -0.53
C GLY A 70 -18.56 -6.32 -0.73
N SER A 71 -18.11 -6.14 -1.98
CA SER A 71 -17.01 -5.22 -2.33
C SER A 71 -17.34 -3.77 -1.93
N ARG A 72 -18.60 -3.32 -2.14
CA ARG A 72 -19.01 -1.97 -1.70
C ARG A 72 -18.97 -1.80 -0.19
N ILE A 73 -19.37 -2.83 0.58
CA ILE A 73 -19.28 -2.81 2.04
C ILE A 73 -17.83 -2.77 2.48
N ALA A 74 -16.96 -3.58 1.89
CA ALA A 74 -15.53 -3.58 2.18
C ALA A 74 -14.89 -2.21 1.93
N LYS A 75 -15.23 -1.54 0.82
CA LYS A 75 -14.75 -0.17 0.54
C LYS A 75 -15.18 0.83 1.61
N GLN A 76 -16.44 0.82 2.04
CA GLN A 76 -16.91 1.72 3.09
C GLN A 76 -16.25 1.43 4.44
N TYR A 77 -15.98 0.16 4.74
CA TYR A 77 -15.20 -0.22 5.92
C TYR A 77 -13.78 0.38 5.86
N ILE A 78 -13.07 0.17 4.75
CA ILE A 78 -11.71 0.71 4.54
C ILE A 78 -11.72 2.24 4.67
N ILE A 79 -12.67 2.92 4.02
CA ILE A 79 -12.83 4.38 4.11
C ILE A 79 -13.06 4.82 5.56
N SER A 80 -13.84 4.06 6.34
CA SER A 80 -14.05 4.38 7.76
C SER A 80 -12.75 4.33 8.57
N GLN A 81 -11.89 3.34 8.30
CA GLN A 81 -10.58 3.22 8.94
C GLN A 81 -9.63 4.36 8.53
N ILE A 82 -9.63 4.74 7.26
CA ILE A 82 -8.86 5.88 6.73
C ILE A 82 -9.30 7.18 7.41
N ARG A 83 -10.61 7.42 7.51
CA ARG A 83 -11.17 8.59 8.20
C ARG A 83 -10.81 8.62 9.69
N GLN A 84 -10.88 7.48 10.37
CA GLN A 84 -10.47 7.35 11.77
C GLN A 84 -8.98 7.70 11.95
N ALA A 85 -8.15 7.34 11.00
CA ALA A 85 -6.73 7.71 10.99
C ALA A 85 -6.47 9.19 10.64
N GLY A 86 -7.49 9.94 10.20
CA GLY A 86 -7.39 11.35 9.86
C GLY A 86 -6.72 11.66 8.52
N LEU A 87 -6.50 10.65 7.67
CA LEU A 87 -5.93 10.87 6.34
C LEU A 87 -6.95 11.50 5.39
N LYS A 88 -6.43 12.10 4.33
CA LYS A 88 -7.23 12.77 3.30
C LYS A 88 -7.34 11.91 2.04
N PRO A 89 -8.36 12.15 1.20
CA PRO A 89 -8.41 11.58 -0.14
C PRO A 89 -7.14 11.93 -0.95
N PHE A 90 -6.69 11.00 -1.79
CA PHE A 90 -5.54 11.26 -2.67
C PHE A 90 -5.94 12.05 -3.92
N LEU A 91 -7.12 11.79 -4.49
CA LEU A 91 -7.60 12.45 -5.69
C LEU A 91 -8.89 13.23 -5.38
N GLY A 92 -8.83 14.56 -5.44
CA GLY A 92 -9.98 15.43 -5.18
C GLY A 92 -10.54 15.27 -3.76
N ASP A 93 -11.87 15.26 -3.63
CA ASP A 93 -12.58 15.26 -2.34
C ASP A 93 -13.15 13.87 -1.96
N SER A 94 -12.99 12.86 -2.83
CA SER A 94 -13.46 11.49 -2.61
C SER A 94 -12.29 10.54 -2.34
N TYR A 95 -12.48 9.60 -1.42
CA TYR A 95 -11.56 8.48 -1.26
C TYR A 95 -11.68 7.45 -2.39
N GLU A 96 -12.81 7.43 -3.08
CA GLU A 96 -13.03 6.52 -4.19
C GLU A 96 -12.56 7.15 -5.50
N GLN A 97 -11.80 6.37 -6.28
CA GLN A 97 -11.48 6.62 -7.68
C GLN A 97 -12.37 5.72 -8.54
N PRO A 98 -13.53 6.21 -9.00
CA PRO A 98 -14.44 5.40 -9.81
C PRO A 98 -13.90 5.18 -11.21
N PHE A 99 -14.20 3.99 -11.76
CA PHE A 99 -13.86 3.64 -13.13
C PHE A 99 -14.82 2.60 -13.71
N GLU A 100 -14.82 2.50 -15.03
CA GLU A 100 -15.56 1.49 -15.78
C GLU A 100 -14.61 0.43 -16.32
N ALA A 101 -15.02 -0.83 -16.22
CA ALA A 101 -14.39 -1.93 -16.92
C ALA A 101 -15.41 -2.61 -17.84
N CYS A 102 -14.97 -3.04 -19.01
CA CYS A 102 -15.80 -3.77 -19.94
C CYS A 102 -15.38 -5.23 -20.01
N ALA A 103 -16.35 -6.13 -19.90
CA ALA A 103 -16.18 -7.57 -20.02
C ALA A 103 -16.77 -8.07 -21.34
N VAL A 104 -15.99 -8.86 -22.08
CA VAL A 104 -16.40 -9.47 -23.36
C VAL A 104 -16.21 -10.97 -23.29
N GLN A 105 -17.28 -11.71 -23.60
CA GLN A 105 -17.21 -13.15 -23.74
C GLN A 105 -16.49 -13.53 -25.06
N LYS A 106 -15.44 -14.30 -24.99
CA LYS A 106 -14.73 -14.88 -26.15
C LYS A 106 -15.00 -16.38 -26.23
N LEU A 107 -15.57 -16.84 -27.34
CA LEU A 107 -16.09 -18.23 -27.55
C LEU A 107 -15.14 -19.36 -27.14
N LYS A 108 -13.83 -19.17 -27.14
CA LYS A 108 -12.84 -20.22 -26.77
C LYS A 108 -11.86 -19.78 -25.67
N ARG A 109 -11.98 -18.55 -25.11
CA ARG A 109 -10.98 -17.96 -24.20
C ARG A 109 -11.59 -17.41 -22.92
N GLY A 110 -12.84 -17.73 -22.61
CA GLY A 110 -13.54 -17.19 -21.45
C GLY A 110 -13.85 -15.70 -21.56
N VAL A 111 -14.02 -15.05 -20.42
CA VAL A 111 -14.27 -13.61 -20.34
C VAL A 111 -12.94 -12.86 -20.36
N ARG A 112 -12.86 -11.78 -21.12
CA ARG A 112 -11.74 -10.83 -21.08
C ARG A 112 -12.24 -9.48 -20.59
N TYR A 113 -11.44 -8.85 -19.76
CA TYR A 113 -11.73 -7.56 -19.13
C TYR A 113 -10.82 -6.48 -19.67
N PHE A 114 -11.36 -5.28 -19.86
CA PHE A 114 -10.70 -4.11 -20.42
C PHE A 114 -11.00 -2.91 -19.54
N VAL A 115 -10.01 -2.11 -19.23
CA VAL A 115 -10.12 -0.96 -18.35
C VAL A 115 -9.43 0.28 -18.90
N GLU A 116 -8.47 0.13 -19.80
CA GLU A 116 -7.80 1.25 -20.45
C GLU A 116 -8.79 2.02 -21.34
N ALA A 117 -8.76 3.35 -21.30
CA ALA A 117 -9.74 4.22 -21.90
C ALA A 117 -10.01 3.92 -23.40
N ASP A 118 -8.95 3.75 -24.19
CA ASP A 118 -9.05 3.44 -25.62
C ASP A 118 -9.68 2.07 -25.87
N SER A 119 -9.29 1.05 -25.07
CA SER A 119 -9.86 -0.29 -25.16
C SER A 119 -11.34 -0.29 -24.79
N VAL A 120 -11.73 0.40 -23.73
CA VAL A 120 -13.12 0.54 -23.30
C VAL A 120 -13.96 1.21 -24.37
N ALA A 121 -13.45 2.28 -25.00
CA ALA A 121 -14.14 2.98 -26.07
C ALA A 121 -14.42 2.07 -27.29
N GLU A 122 -13.46 1.22 -27.67
CA GLU A 122 -13.65 0.27 -28.76
C GLU A 122 -14.59 -0.87 -28.38
N ILE A 123 -14.47 -1.41 -27.17
CA ILE A 123 -15.31 -2.52 -26.71
C ILE A 123 -16.77 -2.10 -26.57
N LYS A 124 -17.07 -0.86 -26.18
CA LYS A 124 -18.43 -0.33 -26.09
C LYS A 124 -19.19 -0.31 -27.44
N LYS A 125 -18.48 -0.46 -28.56
CA LYS A 125 -19.09 -0.58 -29.90
C LYS A 125 -19.62 -1.97 -30.22
N GLN A 126 -19.38 -2.96 -29.38
CA GLN A 126 -19.82 -4.34 -29.54
C GLN A 126 -20.56 -4.85 -28.29
N VAL A 127 -21.07 -6.09 -28.33
CA VAL A 127 -21.73 -6.71 -27.17
C VAL A 127 -20.73 -6.87 -26.03
N HIS A 128 -21.03 -6.25 -24.90
CA HIS A 128 -20.20 -6.27 -23.69
C HIS A 128 -21.05 -6.15 -22.43
N ARG A 129 -20.44 -6.41 -21.27
CA ARG A 129 -20.97 -6.06 -19.96
C ARG A 129 -20.11 -4.96 -19.37
N THR A 130 -20.71 -3.87 -18.92
CA THR A 130 -20.01 -2.82 -18.17
C THR A 130 -20.03 -3.17 -16.68
N MET A 131 -18.89 -2.99 -16.03
CA MET A 131 -18.72 -3.08 -14.59
C MET A 131 -18.33 -1.68 -14.05
N TYR A 132 -18.98 -1.27 -12.97
CA TYR A 132 -18.67 -0.01 -12.28
C TYR A 132 -17.90 -0.32 -11.01
N LEU A 133 -16.65 0.05 -10.99
CA LEU A 133 -15.68 -0.27 -9.96
C LEU A 133 -15.10 1.01 -9.35
N SER A 134 -14.43 0.89 -8.22
CA SER A 134 -13.70 2.03 -7.65
C SER A 134 -12.56 1.57 -6.76
N ASN A 135 -11.36 2.10 -6.98
CA ASN A 135 -10.27 2.02 -6.03
C ASN A 135 -10.55 2.90 -4.81
N VAL A 136 -9.95 2.58 -3.67
CA VAL A 136 -9.94 3.47 -2.50
C VAL A 136 -8.53 3.98 -2.29
N LEU A 137 -8.35 5.31 -2.28
CA LEU A 137 -7.06 5.98 -2.26
C LEU A 137 -7.00 7.04 -1.15
N ALA A 138 -5.97 6.97 -0.33
CA ALA A 138 -5.70 7.96 0.72
C ALA A 138 -4.25 8.44 0.68
N VAL A 139 -3.99 9.63 1.20
CA VAL A 139 -2.66 10.23 1.18
C VAL A 139 -2.19 10.66 2.56
N LEU A 140 -0.93 10.35 2.86
CA LEU A 140 -0.14 10.93 3.93
C LEU A 140 0.95 11.80 3.29
N PRO A 141 0.84 13.14 3.37
CA PRO A 141 1.82 14.03 2.77
C PRO A 141 3.21 13.85 3.36
N GLY A 142 4.21 13.83 2.49
CA GLY A 142 5.63 13.82 2.87
C GLY A 142 6.28 15.21 2.73
N LYS A 143 7.57 15.29 3.07
CA LYS A 143 8.37 16.48 2.86
C LYS A 143 8.59 16.77 1.37
N LYS A 144 8.81 15.71 0.58
CA LYS A 144 8.88 15.78 -0.88
C LYS A 144 7.50 15.50 -1.45
N THR A 145 6.89 16.52 -2.03
CA THR A 145 5.54 16.46 -2.60
C THR A 145 5.52 16.04 -4.07
N ASP A 146 6.69 16.02 -4.70
CA ASP A 146 6.93 15.59 -6.07
C ASP A 146 7.43 14.14 -6.18
N GLU A 147 7.61 13.46 -5.06
CA GLU A 147 7.95 12.04 -4.99
C GLU A 147 6.95 11.31 -4.09
N MET A 148 6.50 10.13 -4.52
CA MET A 148 5.60 9.31 -3.71
C MET A 148 5.97 7.84 -3.75
N VAL A 149 5.56 7.14 -2.70
CA VAL A 149 5.55 5.68 -2.61
C VAL A 149 4.09 5.25 -2.46
N VAL A 150 3.68 4.25 -3.23
CA VAL A 150 2.36 3.63 -3.10
C VAL A 150 2.49 2.37 -2.26
N VAL A 151 1.61 2.21 -1.30
CA VAL A 151 1.49 1.01 -0.45
C VAL A 151 0.08 0.49 -0.67
N GLY A 152 -0.07 -0.71 -1.19
CA GLY A 152 -1.39 -1.18 -1.60
C GLY A 152 -1.64 -2.66 -1.39
N ALA A 153 -2.93 -3.00 -1.49
CA ALA A 153 -3.49 -4.34 -1.52
C ALA A 153 -4.77 -4.31 -2.35
N HIS A 154 -5.18 -5.44 -2.94
CA HIS A 154 -6.53 -5.49 -3.50
C HIS A 154 -7.57 -5.79 -2.43
N LEU A 155 -8.79 -5.32 -2.66
CA LEU A 155 -9.88 -5.40 -1.68
C LEU A 155 -10.97 -6.39 -2.06
N ASP A 156 -11.08 -6.74 -3.33
CA ASP A 156 -12.05 -7.69 -3.87
C ASP A 156 -11.57 -9.14 -3.71
N HIS A 157 -12.47 -10.10 -3.95
CA HIS A 157 -12.17 -11.51 -4.06
C HIS A 157 -13.22 -12.19 -4.95
N GLU A 158 -13.23 -13.51 -5.00
CA GLU A 158 -13.95 -14.34 -5.97
C GLU A 158 -15.49 -14.31 -5.83
N GLY A 159 -16.03 -14.03 -4.63
CA GLY A 159 -17.47 -13.94 -4.44
C GLY A 159 -18.15 -15.26 -4.05
N VAL A 160 -19.37 -15.47 -4.56
CA VAL A 160 -20.20 -16.65 -4.28
C VAL A 160 -20.36 -17.49 -5.53
N TYR A 161 -20.11 -18.79 -5.42
CA TYR A 161 -20.29 -19.78 -6.48
C TYR A 161 -21.43 -20.73 -6.14
N ASN A 162 -22.57 -20.60 -6.82
CA ASN A 162 -23.78 -21.37 -6.53
C ASN A 162 -23.77 -22.79 -7.08
N ASP A 163 -22.86 -23.12 -7.97
CA ASP A 163 -22.73 -24.36 -8.70
C ASP A 163 -21.79 -25.39 -8.07
N ILE A 164 -21.24 -25.07 -6.88
CA ILE A 164 -20.41 -25.98 -6.08
C ILE A 164 -21.18 -26.55 -4.89
N GLU A 165 -20.78 -27.73 -4.42
CA GLU A 165 -21.28 -28.30 -3.17
C GLU A 165 -20.51 -27.79 -1.96
N GLY A 166 -21.17 -27.74 -0.79
CA GLY A 166 -20.57 -27.29 0.46
C GLY A 166 -20.57 -25.76 0.62
N ASP A 167 -19.49 -25.21 1.13
CA ASP A 167 -19.34 -23.78 1.32
C ASP A 167 -19.18 -23.09 -0.04
N LYS A 168 -20.05 -22.13 -0.30
CA LYS A 168 -20.16 -21.42 -1.57
C LYS A 168 -19.52 -20.04 -1.55
N ILE A 169 -19.15 -19.55 -0.38
CA ILE A 169 -18.60 -18.21 -0.19
C ILE A 169 -17.08 -18.31 -0.16
N TYR A 170 -16.46 -17.70 -1.14
CA TYR A 170 -15.01 -17.51 -1.12
C TYR A 170 -14.69 -16.29 -0.24
N ASN A 171 -14.51 -16.52 1.05
CA ASN A 171 -14.34 -15.46 2.06
C ASN A 171 -13.08 -14.62 1.85
N GLY A 172 -12.01 -15.21 1.28
CA GLY A 172 -10.79 -14.49 0.96
C GLY A 172 -10.09 -13.91 2.20
N ALA A 173 -9.89 -14.73 3.25
CA ALA A 173 -9.24 -14.28 4.47
C ALA A 173 -7.76 -13.95 4.22
N ASP A 174 -7.05 -14.86 3.54
CA ASP A 174 -5.68 -14.63 3.10
C ASP A 174 -5.66 -13.81 1.81
N ASP A 175 -6.40 -14.22 0.83
CA ASP A 175 -6.57 -13.52 -0.44
C ASP A 175 -7.87 -12.67 -0.45
N ASN A 176 -7.85 -11.33 -0.23
CA ASN A 176 -6.68 -10.60 0.25
C ASN A 176 -7.07 -9.69 1.43
N ALA A 177 -7.92 -10.22 2.35
CA ALA A 177 -8.20 -9.50 3.60
C ALA A 177 -6.92 -9.32 4.43
N SER A 178 -5.96 -10.27 4.34
CA SER A 178 -4.68 -10.20 5.02
C SER A 178 -3.84 -9.00 4.54
N GLY A 179 -3.72 -8.80 3.24
CA GLY A 179 -3.00 -7.66 2.66
C GLY A 179 -3.70 -6.32 2.98
N VAL A 180 -5.04 -6.27 2.90
CA VAL A 180 -5.79 -5.07 3.32
C VAL A 180 -5.53 -4.76 4.78
N ALA A 181 -5.55 -5.76 5.67
CA ALA A 181 -5.24 -5.59 7.10
C ALA A 181 -3.80 -5.07 7.30
N ALA A 182 -2.82 -5.62 6.57
CA ALA A 182 -1.44 -5.15 6.62
C ALA A 182 -1.32 -3.68 6.22
N VAL A 183 -1.92 -3.27 5.10
CA VAL A 183 -1.90 -1.87 4.63
C VAL A 183 -2.57 -0.93 5.64
N LEU A 184 -3.70 -1.32 6.24
CA LEU A 184 -4.37 -0.55 7.30
C LEU A 184 -3.50 -0.40 8.55
N GLN A 185 -2.79 -1.46 8.97
CA GLN A 185 -1.88 -1.41 10.11
C GLN A 185 -0.64 -0.55 9.82
N ILE A 186 -0.07 -0.64 8.61
CA ILE A 186 1.04 0.22 8.17
C ILE A 186 0.60 1.69 8.17
N MET A 187 -0.59 1.98 7.63
CA MET A 187 -1.18 3.31 7.65
C MET A 187 -1.30 3.86 9.08
N LYS A 188 -1.86 3.05 9.99
CA LYS A 188 -1.98 3.39 11.40
C LYS A 188 -0.63 3.64 12.06
N ALA A 189 0.39 2.83 11.75
CA ALA A 189 1.73 2.99 12.28
C ALA A 189 2.38 4.32 11.86
N PHE A 190 2.25 4.71 10.59
CA PHE A 190 2.73 6.00 10.11
C PHE A 190 2.05 7.17 10.83
N VAL A 191 0.74 7.10 11.01
CA VAL A 191 -0.02 8.15 11.74
C VAL A 191 0.38 8.18 13.21
N ALA A 192 0.46 7.04 13.89
CA ALA A 192 0.83 6.94 15.30
C ALA A 192 2.27 7.38 15.58
N SER A 193 3.16 7.24 14.62
CA SER A 193 4.54 7.72 14.74
C SER A 193 4.62 9.24 14.88
N GLY A 194 3.64 9.98 14.36
CA GLY A 194 3.68 11.44 14.28
C GLY A 194 4.82 11.98 13.40
N ALA A 195 5.55 11.11 12.70
CA ALA A 195 6.63 11.51 11.81
C ALA A 195 6.10 11.91 10.44
N THR A 196 6.61 13.00 9.89
CA THR A 196 6.37 13.32 8.48
C THR A 196 7.32 12.48 7.63
N PRO A 197 6.81 11.61 6.74
CA PRO A 197 7.67 10.78 5.88
C PRO A 197 8.48 11.65 4.91
N GLU A 198 9.59 11.13 4.43
CA GLU A 198 10.43 11.86 3.45
C GLU A 198 9.69 12.06 2.13
N ARG A 199 9.02 11.01 1.64
CA ARG A 199 8.16 11.03 0.44
C ARG A 199 6.70 10.95 0.85
N THR A 200 5.84 11.50 0.03
CA THR A 200 4.39 11.30 0.16
C THR A 200 4.08 9.80 0.07
N ILE A 201 3.20 9.31 0.95
CA ILE A 201 2.73 7.93 0.92
C ILE A 201 1.28 7.93 0.46
N VAL A 202 0.99 7.13 -0.57
CA VAL A 202 -0.36 6.85 -1.03
C VAL A 202 -0.73 5.44 -0.59
N PHE A 203 -1.78 5.31 0.20
CA PHE A 203 -2.38 4.02 0.56
C PHE A 203 -3.47 3.71 -0.45
N ALA A 204 -3.34 2.58 -1.13
CA ALA A 204 -4.19 2.19 -2.24
C ALA A 204 -4.84 0.83 -1.99
N PHE A 205 -6.16 0.76 -2.16
CA PHE A 205 -6.91 -0.48 -2.09
C PHE A 205 -7.60 -0.67 -3.44
N TRP A 206 -7.08 -1.65 -4.19
CA TRP A 206 -7.45 -1.88 -5.58
C TRP A 206 -8.73 -2.69 -5.69
N ASP A 207 -9.59 -2.35 -6.65
CA ASP A 207 -10.82 -3.10 -6.96
C ASP A 207 -10.68 -3.84 -8.29
N GLY A 208 -11.20 -5.05 -8.37
CA GLY A 208 -11.18 -5.86 -9.60
C GLY A 208 -9.82 -6.48 -9.91
N GLU A 209 -9.01 -6.78 -8.91
CA GLU A 209 -7.76 -7.51 -9.07
C GLU A 209 -8.00 -8.87 -9.70
N GLU A 210 -8.95 -9.65 -9.17
CA GLU A 210 -9.32 -10.99 -9.59
C GLU A 210 -9.80 -11.09 -11.06
N PHE A 211 -10.10 -9.97 -11.65
CA PHE A 211 -10.44 -9.85 -13.07
C PHE A 211 -9.27 -9.38 -13.95
N GLY A 212 -8.05 -9.44 -13.41
CA GLY A 212 -6.81 -9.10 -14.10
C GLY A 212 -6.30 -7.71 -13.82
N LEU A 213 -6.13 -7.38 -12.53
CA LEU A 213 -5.50 -6.15 -12.02
C LEU A 213 -6.23 -4.87 -12.44
N LEU A 214 -7.57 -4.89 -12.59
CA LEU A 214 -8.29 -3.79 -13.25
C LEU A 214 -8.07 -2.44 -12.55
N GLY A 215 -8.14 -2.40 -11.22
CA GLY A 215 -8.01 -1.16 -10.47
C GLY A 215 -6.63 -0.53 -10.56
N SER A 216 -5.57 -1.32 -10.40
CA SER A 216 -4.20 -0.83 -10.51
C SER A 216 -3.83 -0.46 -11.94
N ARG A 217 -4.29 -1.20 -12.95
CA ARG A 217 -4.14 -0.84 -14.37
C ARG A 217 -4.84 0.48 -14.69
N TYR A 218 -6.10 0.66 -14.24
CA TYR A 218 -6.79 1.92 -14.41
C TYR A 218 -6.03 3.08 -13.76
N PHE A 219 -5.52 2.88 -12.55
CA PHE A 219 -4.75 3.92 -11.87
C PHE A 219 -3.51 4.32 -12.68
N THR A 220 -2.75 3.35 -13.19
CA THR A 220 -1.54 3.63 -13.98
C THR A 220 -1.83 4.29 -15.33
N ASP A 221 -2.97 4.01 -15.93
CA ASP A 221 -3.41 4.63 -17.20
C ASP A 221 -3.94 6.06 -16.97
N ALA A 222 -4.76 6.25 -15.92
CA ALA A 222 -5.47 7.52 -15.69
C ALA A 222 -4.65 8.55 -14.90
N TYR A 223 -3.70 8.13 -14.06
CA TYR A 223 -2.92 9.05 -13.23
C TYR A 223 -1.79 9.70 -14.03
N LYS A 224 -1.94 10.98 -14.31
CA LYS A 224 -1.03 11.72 -15.21
C LYS A 224 0.38 11.92 -14.67
N ASP A 225 0.56 11.88 -13.36
CA ASP A 225 1.83 12.16 -12.67
C ASP A 225 2.57 10.88 -12.25
N MET A 226 2.45 9.79 -13.01
CA MET A 226 3.10 8.50 -12.71
C MET A 226 4.62 8.60 -12.48
N GLN A 227 5.29 9.59 -13.08
CA GLN A 227 6.71 9.86 -12.87
C GLN A 227 7.06 10.25 -11.43
N LYS A 228 6.08 10.68 -10.63
CA LYS A 228 6.25 10.97 -9.20
C LYS A 228 6.29 9.69 -8.36
N VAL A 229 5.74 8.58 -8.85
CA VAL A 229 5.76 7.28 -8.15
C VAL A 229 7.17 6.70 -8.23
N LYS A 230 7.84 6.59 -7.06
CA LYS A 230 9.21 6.09 -6.94
C LYS A 230 9.28 4.62 -6.51
N GLY A 231 8.17 4.09 -6.01
CA GLY A 231 8.07 2.69 -5.62
C GLY A 231 6.62 2.32 -5.34
N TYR A 232 6.35 1.03 -5.49
CA TYR A 232 5.08 0.40 -5.12
C TYR A 232 5.38 -0.84 -4.28
N LEU A 233 4.69 -0.96 -3.16
CA LEU A 233 4.72 -2.13 -2.29
C LEU A 233 3.33 -2.75 -2.30
N ASN A 234 3.22 -3.97 -2.85
CA ASN A 234 1.98 -4.74 -2.85
C ASN A 234 1.99 -5.74 -1.71
N PHE A 235 0.89 -5.79 -0.99
CA PHE A 235 0.66 -6.77 0.07
C PHE A 235 -0.47 -7.70 -0.39
N ASP A 236 -0.11 -8.96 -0.58
CA ASP A 236 -1.01 -9.96 -1.11
C ASP A 236 -0.71 -11.31 -0.48
N MET A 237 -1.76 -11.96 0.05
CA MET A 237 -1.67 -13.25 0.71
C MET A 237 -0.57 -13.33 1.79
N VAL A 238 -0.55 -12.34 2.68
CA VAL A 238 0.50 -12.22 3.72
C VAL A 238 0.17 -12.98 5.00
N GLY A 239 -0.95 -13.72 5.02
CA GLY A 239 -1.40 -14.54 6.15
C GLY A 239 -1.09 -16.04 5.98
N SER A 240 -0.66 -16.49 4.80
CA SER A 240 -0.32 -17.88 4.55
C SER A 240 1.12 -18.18 4.94
N GLY A 241 1.33 -19.32 5.55
CA GLY A 241 2.66 -19.80 5.90
C GLY A 241 2.66 -20.60 7.19
N THR A 242 3.42 -21.68 7.21
CA THR A 242 3.59 -22.54 8.40
C THR A 242 4.60 -21.98 9.39
N ASP A 243 5.40 -21.00 8.97
CA ASP A 243 6.39 -20.32 9.80
C ASP A 243 6.32 -18.80 9.56
N SER A 244 5.92 -18.05 10.58
CA SER A 244 5.79 -16.59 10.56
C SER A 244 7.07 -15.82 10.24
N ARG A 245 8.21 -16.52 10.14
CA ARG A 245 9.49 -15.91 9.74
C ARG A 245 9.72 -15.84 8.25
N TYR A 246 8.85 -16.49 7.43
CA TYR A 246 8.96 -16.48 5.99
C TYR A 246 8.03 -15.43 5.39
N LEU A 247 8.61 -14.48 4.65
CA LEU A 247 7.92 -13.59 3.74
C LEU A 247 8.35 -13.96 2.33
N MET A 248 7.37 -14.32 1.49
CA MET A 248 7.62 -14.47 0.06
C MET A 248 7.76 -13.09 -0.58
N TYR A 249 8.78 -12.92 -1.40
CA TYR A 249 9.02 -11.69 -2.12
C TYR A 249 9.15 -11.99 -3.60
N PHE A 250 8.16 -11.53 -4.36
CA PHE A 250 8.12 -11.68 -5.81
C PHE A 250 8.89 -10.54 -6.50
N PHE A 251 9.52 -10.81 -7.65
CA PHE A 251 10.15 -9.85 -8.56
C PHE A 251 11.51 -9.28 -8.16
N THR A 252 12.28 -10.00 -7.36
CA THR A 252 13.69 -9.61 -7.09
C THR A 252 14.55 -9.58 -8.33
N ALA A 253 14.31 -10.47 -9.29
CA ALA A 253 15.05 -10.52 -10.56
C ALA A 253 14.85 -9.23 -11.39
N SER A 254 13.64 -8.65 -11.37
CA SER A 254 13.33 -7.40 -12.07
C SER A 254 13.84 -6.15 -11.33
N HIS A 255 14.02 -6.26 -10.00
CA HIS A 255 14.41 -5.15 -9.13
C HIS A 255 15.52 -5.54 -8.14
N PRO A 256 16.72 -5.94 -8.61
CA PRO A 256 17.75 -6.53 -7.76
C PRO A 256 18.19 -5.63 -6.60
N LYS A 257 18.26 -4.32 -6.80
CA LYS A 257 18.64 -3.38 -5.72
C LYS A 257 17.61 -3.33 -4.58
N ILE A 258 16.32 -3.43 -4.90
CA ILE A 258 15.27 -3.50 -3.89
C ILE A 258 15.34 -4.84 -3.16
N GLY A 259 15.55 -5.93 -3.87
CA GLY A 259 15.73 -7.26 -3.32
C GLY A 259 16.92 -7.34 -2.35
N GLU A 260 18.08 -6.80 -2.73
CA GLU A 260 19.24 -6.72 -1.85
C GLU A 260 18.98 -5.90 -0.59
N TRP A 261 18.33 -4.76 -0.72
CA TRP A 261 17.96 -3.91 0.41
C TRP A 261 16.99 -4.62 1.36
N LEU A 262 15.93 -5.23 0.84
CA LEU A 262 14.96 -5.98 1.63
C LEU A 262 15.60 -7.15 2.36
N LYS A 263 16.42 -7.95 1.66
CA LYS A 263 17.17 -9.06 2.27
C LYS A 263 18.02 -8.58 3.45
N ALA A 264 18.73 -7.47 3.29
CA ALA A 264 19.56 -6.91 4.34
C ALA A 264 18.72 -6.38 5.53
N ASP A 265 17.55 -5.81 5.25
CA ASP A 265 16.66 -5.28 6.29
C ASP A 265 15.93 -6.39 7.03
N MET A 266 15.41 -7.39 6.34
CA MET A 266 14.76 -8.57 6.92
C MET A 266 15.69 -9.33 7.85
N ALA A 267 16.96 -9.48 7.47
CA ALA A 267 17.97 -10.16 8.30
C ALA A 267 18.17 -9.46 9.65
N LYS A 268 18.04 -8.13 9.74
CA LYS A 268 18.12 -7.38 11.00
C LYS A 268 16.97 -7.71 11.97
N HIS A 269 15.85 -8.18 11.43
CA HIS A 269 14.63 -8.50 12.17
C HIS A 269 14.40 -9.99 12.32
N ASN A 270 15.39 -10.84 12.00
CA ASN A 270 15.32 -12.30 12.04
C ASN A 270 14.25 -12.91 11.11
N PHE A 271 13.89 -12.23 10.04
CA PHE A 271 13.07 -12.81 8.98
C PHE A 271 13.92 -13.55 7.96
N CYS A 272 13.45 -14.68 7.49
CA CYS A 272 14.06 -15.41 6.39
C CYS A 272 13.60 -14.81 5.06
N PHE A 273 14.54 -14.60 4.17
CA PHE A 273 14.28 -14.22 2.79
C PHE A 273 14.40 -15.48 1.93
N ASP A 274 13.30 -15.87 1.30
CA ASP A 274 13.28 -16.94 0.31
C ASP A 274 13.04 -16.29 -1.06
N PRO A 275 14.11 -16.13 -1.85
CA PRO A 275 13.96 -15.64 -3.23
C PRO A 275 13.49 -16.78 -4.10
N ASP A 276 12.53 -16.53 -4.98
CA ASP A 276 12.16 -17.43 -6.09
C ASP A 276 13.32 -17.73 -7.03
#